data_8c7b6112098345c2e41d245c750081ec
#
_entry.id   8c7b6112098345c2e41d245c750081ec
#
_cell.length_a   1.000
_cell.length_b   1.000
_cell.length_c   1.000
_cell.angle_alpha   90.00
_cell.angle_beta   90.00
_cell.angle_gamma   90.00
#
_symmetry.space_group_name_H-M   'P 1'
#
loop_
_entity.id
_entity.type
_entity.pdbx_description
1 polymer ?
#
loop_
_entity_poly.entity_id
_entity_poly.type
_entity_poly.pdbx_seq_one_letter_code
_entity_poly.pdbx_strand_id
1 'polypeptide(L)'
;MRNIIQYIIIIFLSILTVSCGDKKNNSETTKGNKVITKKGKRITDKDHFSFDIIDTSFFYIGKIEEKDFAIKISKSEKTLIQGYLYNLTNTTTFPQSFTISRKERKCILSTETQSVSFNFEAVHDKTSLEALVFFSTSTIDTIIKIEFSRLEIPEFQSCESPIYKEECYKIEKISDINYANAEGYWCSLEPENEKYIRIITKTITQTAHKKDLALKMDIYRPIEDTLRQHPVILLLHGGAFYIGDKSDFTLSEWCKHFARLGYVAVSINYRMGFKISKKSIQNCGFMAIQDAHAALRYLVHNAELYGIDPNYIFVGGASAGAITALNLVYMSKNSRPESTLNLGEKWSSGNNLTEKFDVRAIINMWGAVYDLNDITLTPTPTISFHGTEDPIIPINYGYPFADISKKLGERLFDEMYGSQAIHQKLDSLKIRNEFYPLVGAKHGPHKDAQNKPTQYFYLIQEKTTHFLYEEITQIQNFTKSPTDSRIYCINNDEIAQLFWKVDGGFIIDYNEKEIKVVWNDESDIQQLTASGFKKNGSPFTKVLQIRNNQPIATN
;
A
#
# COMPACT_ATOMS: atom_id res chain seq x y z
N MET A 1 6.40 49.10 18.05
CA MET A 1 5.66 47.86 17.82
C MET A 1 6.54 46.70 17.39
N ARG A 2 7.36 46.81 16.35
CA ARG A 2 8.33 45.76 15.98
C ARG A 2 9.27 45.33 17.13
N ASN A 3 9.72 46.25 17.94
CA ASN A 3 10.62 45.96 19.07
C ASN A 3 9.92 45.26 20.23
N ILE A 4 8.66 45.49 20.46
CA ILE A 4 7.89 44.84 21.54
C ILE A 4 7.60 43.38 21.18
N ILE A 5 7.33 43.13 19.90
CA ILE A 5 7.08 41.79 19.39
C ILE A 5 8.40 40.97 19.32
N GLN A 6 9.52 41.61 19.00
CA GLN A 6 10.85 41.01 19.19
C GLN A 6 11.14 40.67 20.66
N TYR A 7 10.63 41.47 21.62
CA TYR A 7 10.73 41.17 23.05
C TYR A 7 9.91 39.97 23.48
N ILE A 8 8.72 39.77 22.91
CA ILE A 8 7.93 38.54 23.15
C ILE A 8 8.72 37.31 22.71
N ILE A 9 9.39 37.40 21.57
CA ILE A 9 10.25 36.36 21.01
C ILE A 9 11.49 36.13 21.88
N ILE A 10 12.06 37.18 22.46
CA ILE A 10 13.28 37.13 23.30
C ILE A 10 12.98 36.54 24.68
N ILE A 11 11.82 36.77 25.26
CA ILE A 11 11.42 36.14 26.52
C ILE A 11 11.30 34.63 26.39
N PHE A 12 10.93 34.12 25.23
CA PHE A 12 10.95 32.69 24.93
C PHE A 12 12.28 32.19 24.34
N LEU A 13 13.20 33.10 24.00
CA LEU A 13 14.52 32.79 23.38
C LEU A 13 15.75 33.16 24.23
N SER A 14 15.56 33.71 25.41
CA SER A 14 16.72 34.13 26.23
C SER A 14 17.38 32.98 26.98
N ILE A 15 17.89 32.02 26.24
CA ILE A 15 19.16 31.41 26.47
C ILE A 15 19.90 31.50 25.14
N LEU A 16 20.48 32.67 24.84
CA LEU A 16 21.74 32.91 24.13
C LEU A 16 21.78 34.29 23.45
N THR A 17 22.67 35.11 24.00
CA THR A 17 23.47 36.19 23.40
C THR A 17 22.86 37.51 22.93
N VAL A 18 23.30 38.51 23.61
CA VAL A 18 23.50 39.95 23.40
C VAL A 18 23.91 40.35 21.97
N SER A 19 23.27 41.38 21.38
CA SER A 19 23.87 42.64 20.95
C SER A 19 22.97 43.54 20.13
N CYS A 20 22.89 44.78 20.55
CA CYS A 20 22.51 46.09 20.00
C CYS A 20 22.09 46.29 18.52
N GLY A 21 21.14 47.23 18.34
CA GLY A 21 21.13 48.19 17.22
C GLY A 21 19.75 48.65 16.67
N ASP A 22 19.42 49.82 17.00
CA ASP A 22 18.46 50.86 16.65
C ASP A 22 17.60 50.85 15.38
N LYS A 23 16.34 51.24 15.61
CA LYS A 23 15.43 52.26 14.98
C LYS A 23 14.64 52.02 13.69
N LYS A 24 13.34 52.17 13.89
CA LYS A 24 12.25 52.94 13.22
C LYS A 24 11.66 52.46 11.88
N ASN A 25 10.39 52.20 11.89
CA ASN A 25 9.16 52.82 11.39
C ASN A 25 8.22 51.96 10.51
N ASN A 26 6.95 52.02 10.93
CA ASN A 26 5.67 52.07 10.20
C ASN A 26 5.12 50.85 9.45
N SER A 27 4.05 50.33 10.08
CA SER A 27 2.67 50.06 9.58
C SER A 27 2.48 49.27 8.30
N GLU A 28 1.90 48.10 8.38
CA GLU A 28 0.59 47.84 7.81
C GLU A 28 0.03 46.47 8.27
N THR A 29 -1.26 46.43 8.36
CA THR A 29 -2.09 45.41 9.04
C THR A 29 -2.28 44.16 8.21
N THR A 30 -2.04 43.00 8.81
CA THR A 30 -2.63 41.74 8.36
C THR A 30 -3.66 41.25 9.39
N LYS A 31 -4.78 40.78 8.91
CA LYS A 31 -5.92 40.29 9.70
C LYS A 31 -5.52 39.11 10.56
N GLY A 32 -5.70 39.25 11.86
CA GLY A 32 -5.52 38.14 12.81
C GLY A 32 -5.19 38.57 14.24
N ASN A 33 -4.51 39.69 14.44
CA ASN A 33 -4.15 40.14 15.79
C ASN A 33 -4.58 41.58 16.02
N LYS A 34 -5.54 41.79 16.88
CA LYS A 34 -5.93 43.14 17.30
C LYS A 34 -5.03 43.59 18.46
N VAL A 35 -4.11 44.50 18.18
CA VAL A 35 -3.36 45.19 19.22
C VAL A 35 -4.27 46.29 19.81
N ILE A 36 -4.59 46.21 21.04
CA ILE A 36 -5.36 47.24 21.75
C ILE A 36 -4.40 47.98 22.68
N THR A 37 -4.06 49.22 22.30
CA THR A 37 -3.37 50.17 23.18
C THR A 37 -4.47 51.02 23.87
N LYS A 38 -4.70 50.82 25.16
CA LYS A 38 -5.50 51.75 25.98
C LYS A 38 -4.98 51.79 27.41
N LYS A 39 -4.78 53.02 27.87
CA LYS A 39 -4.71 53.35 29.30
C LYS A 39 -6.01 52.90 30.00
N GLY A 40 -5.85 52.05 30.96
CA GLY A 40 -6.71 51.77 32.08
C GLY A 40 -8.23 51.83 31.89
N LYS A 41 -8.85 50.75 31.38
CA LYS A 41 -10.25 50.48 31.73
C LYS A 41 -10.29 49.12 32.45
N ARG A 42 -10.67 49.17 33.73
CA ARG A 42 -11.04 47.95 34.47
C ARG A 42 -12.18 47.27 33.73
N ILE A 43 -11.96 46.04 33.34
CA ILE A 43 -12.98 45.14 32.81
C ILE A 43 -13.86 44.73 33.97
N THR A 44 -15.15 44.99 33.85
CA THR A 44 -16.16 44.74 34.89
C THR A 44 -16.64 43.29 34.86
N ASP A 45 -16.85 42.75 36.05
CA ASP A 45 -17.17 41.38 36.49
C ASP A 45 -18.47 40.74 35.91
N LYS A 46 -18.73 40.71 34.63
CA LYS A 46 -20.01 40.16 34.15
C LYS A 46 -19.94 39.00 33.14
N ASP A 47 -18.79 38.57 32.73
CA ASP A 47 -18.70 37.38 31.87
C ASP A 47 -18.34 36.14 32.71
N HIS A 48 -19.30 35.23 32.84
CA HIS A 48 -19.12 33.97 33.55
C HIS A 48 -18.11 33.09 32.80
N PHE A 49 -16.89 33.10 33.25
CA PHE A 49 -15.83 32.20 32.80
C PHE A 49 -16.00 30.85 33.50
N SER A 50 -16.37 29.81 32.78
CA SER A 50 -16.45 28.45 33.31
C SER A 50 -15.19 27.64 32.93
N PHE A 51 -14.33 27.40 33.88
CA PHE A 51 -13.19 26.51 33.73
C PHE A 51 -13.57 25.02 33.69
N ASP A 52 -14.85 24.72 33.92
CA ASP A 52 -15.33 23.32 33.93
C ASP A 52 -15.41 22.70 32.54
N ILE A 53 -15.18 23.51 31.49
CA ILE A 53 -15.26 23.11 30.07
C ILE A 53 -13.87 22.75 29.49
N ILE A 54 -12.78 23.08 30.21
CA ILE A 54 -11.44 22.80 29.69
C ILE A 54 -11.16 21.29 29.69
N ASP A 55 -10.93 20.75 28.51
CA ASP A 55 -10.58 19.35 28.34
C ASP A 55 -9.06 19.18 28.51
N THR A 56 -8.67 18.46 29.56
CA THR A 56 -7.26 18.23 29.86
C THR A 56 -6.60 17.17 28.98
N SER A 57 -7.37 16.43 28.18
CA SER A 57 -6.84 15.40 27.28
C SER A 57 -6.22 15.96 26.02
N PHE A 58 -6.54 17.19 25.63
CA PHE A 58 -6.11 17.80 24.38
C PHE A 58 -5.04 18.88 24.55
N PHE A 59 -4.38 19.18 23.43
CA PHE A 59 -3.56 20.36 23.27
C PHE A 59 -4.37 21.46 22.58
N TYR A 60 -4.15 22.69 22.99
CA TYR A 60 -4.69 23.88 22.35
C TYR A 60 -3.56 24.57 21.59
N ILE A 61 -3.71 24.74 20.30
CA ILE A 61 -2.69 25.29 19.39
C ILE A 61 -3.07 26.69 18.98
N GLY A 62 -2.14 27.62 19.05
CA GLY A 62 -2.31 29.00 18.66
C GLY A 62 -1.05 29.59 18.04
N LYS A 63 -1.21 30.72 17.35
CA LYS A 63 -0.09 31.46 16.75
C LYS A 63 0.12 32.79 17.42
N ILE A 64 1.37 33.09 17.71
CA ILE A 64 1.83 34.42 18.08
C ILE A 64 2.74 34.88 16.95
N GLU A 65 2.28 35.81 16.12
CA GLU A 65 2.90 36.16 14.84
C GLU A 65 3.05 34.94 13.93
N GLU A 66 4.26 34.67 13.43
CA GLU A 66 4.56 33.50 12.58
C GLU A 66 5.00 32.26 13.37
N LYS A 67 4.85 32.27 14.71
CA LYS A 67 5.29 31.16 15.56
C LYS A 67 4.14 30.38 16.15
N ASP A 68 4.25 29.07 16.07
CA ASP A 68 3.29 28.13 16.60
C ASP A 68 3.58 27.85 18.09
N PHE A 69 2.53 27.85 18.90
CA PHE A 69 2.57 27.51 20.33
C PHE A 69 1.51 26.48 20.66
N ALA A 70 1.76 25.64 21.64
CA ALA A 70 0.75 24.75 22.20
C ALA A 70 0.63 24.92 23.71
N ILE A 71 -0.59 24.81 24.20
CA ILE A 71 -0.90 24.74 25.63
C ILE A 71 -1.43 23.36 25.95
N LYS A 72 -0.84 22.71 26.94
CA LYS A 72 -1.36 21.48 27.55
C LYS A 72 -1.82 21.78 28.96
N ILE A 73 -3.09 21.57 29.23
CA ILE A 73 -3.60 21.62 30.60
C ILE A 73 -3.38 20.25 31.24
N SER A 74 -2.55 20.18 32.25
CA SER A 74 -2.22 18.93 32.94
C SER A 74 -3.18 18.62 34.09
N LYS A 75 -3.74 19.67 34.71
CA LYS A 75 -4.63 19.52 35.84
C LYS A 75 -5.61 20.68 35.88
N SER A 76 -6.89 20.37 36.06
CA SER A 76 -7.95 21.37 36.27
C SER A 76 -8.76 21.01 37.52
N GLU A 77 -8.60 21.80 38.57
CA GLU A 77 -9.30 21.66 39.86
C GLU A 77 -10.21 22.86 40.11
N LYS A 78 -11.09 22.78 41.12
CA LYS A 78 -12.01 23.86 41.46
C LYS A 78 -11.35 25.23 41.72
N THR A 79 -10.08 25.23 42.12
CA THR A 79 -9.35 26.46 42.49
C THR A 79 -8.10 26.72 41.66
N LEU A 80 -7.64 25.75 40.89
CA LEU A 80 -6.33 25.79 40.23
C LEU A 80 -6.34 25.12 38.87
N ILE A 81 -5.65 25.72 37.90
CA ILE A 81 -5.30 25.11 36.61
C ILE A 81 -3.80 25.05 36.49
N GLN A 82 -3.28 23.89 36.13
CA GLN A 82 -1.87 23.70 35.87
C GLN A 82 -1.69 23.21 34.44
N GLY A 83 -0.57 23.61 33.81
CA GLY A 83 -0.28 23.20 32.45
C GLY A 83 1.12 23.56 32.01
N TYR A 84 1.34 23.33 30.75
CA TYR A 84 2.61 23.60 30.07
C TYR A 84 2.38 24.40 28.80
N LEU A 85 3.24 25.36 28.54
CA LEU A 85 3.31 26.13 27.30
C LEU A 85 4.52 25.65 26.52
N TYR A 86 4.29 25.24 25.29
CA TYR A 86 5.31 24.76 24.36
C TYR A 86 5.50 25.76 23.23
N ASN A 87 6.75 26.08 22.91
CA ASN A 87 7.10 26.80 21.68
C ASN A 87 7.37 25.79 20.58
N LEU A 88 6.45 25.65 19.63
CA LEU A 88 6.53 24.66 18.55
C LEU A 88 7.41 25.13 17.37
N THR A 89 7.87 26.38 17.38
CA THR A 89 8.75 26.92 16.33
C THR A 89 10.22 26.63 16.63
N ASN A 90 10.56 26.51 17.91
CA ASN A 90 11.93 26.19 18.33
C ASN A 90 11.90 25.01 19.32
N THR A 91 12.27 23.83 18.82
CA THR A 91 12.23 22.56 19.56
C THR A 91 13.29 22.43 20.67
N THR A 92 14.24 23.37 20.74
CA THR A 92 15.30 23.35 21.77
C THR A 92 14.89 24.00 23.10
N THR A 93 13.69 24.56 23.17
CA THR A 93 13.19 25.19 24.40
C THR A 93 12.31 24.22 25.18
N PHE A 94 12.65 23.99 26.45
CA PHE A 94 11.84 23.20 27.37
C PHE A 94 10.44 23.80 27.55
N PRO A 95 9.41 22.97 27.74
CA PRO A 95 8.08 23.46 28.03
C PRO A 95 8.08 24.26 29.34
N GLN A 96 7.43 25.42 29.33
CA GLN A 96 7.30 26.24 30.53
C GLN A 96 6.04 25.83 31.29
N SER A 97 6.21 25.37 32.53
CA SER A 97 5.09 25.09 33.42
C SER A 97 4.41 26.37 33.87
N PHE A 98 3.10 26.35 33.97
CA PHE A 98 2.33 27.44 34.53
C PHE A 98 1.28 26.95 35.52
N THR A 99 0.92 27.83 36.43
CA THR A 99 -0.17 27.63 37.40
C THR A 99 -1.05 28.86 37.44
N ILE A 100 -2.37 28.66 37.28
CA ILE A 100 -3.36 29.74 37.30
C ILE A 100 -4.30 29.50 38.45
N SER A 101 -4.41 30.51 39.35
CA SER A 101 -5.46 30.54 40.34
C SER A 101 -6.78 30.93 39.66
N ARG A 102 -7.85 30.13 39.84
CA ARG A 102 -9.18 30.46 39.33
C ARG A 102 -9.73 31.77 39.88
N LYS A 103 -9.26 32.18 41.06
CA LYS A 103 -9.70 33.42 41.70
C LYS A 103 -9.04 34.66 41.10
N GLU A 104 -7.77 34.52 40.67
CA GLU A 104 -6.99 35.64 40.13
C GLU A 104 -6.97 35.68 38.61
N ARG A 105 -7.33 34.59 37.94
CA ARG A 105 -7.36 34.46 36.48
C ARG A 105 -6.04 34.88 35.80
N LYS A 106 -4.96 34.92 36.55
CA LYS A 106 -3.67 35.44 36.12
C LYS A 106 -2.58 34.40 36.29
N CYS A 107 -1.85 34.14 35.23
CA CYS A 107 -0.62 33.37 35.23
C CYS A 107 0.56 34.30 34.99
N ILE A 108 1.59 34.20 35.78
CA ILE A 108 2.83 34.95 35.58
C ILE A 108 3.90 33.95 35.25
N LEU A 109 4.44 34.03 34.03
CA LEU A 109 5.66 33.35 33.65
C LEU A 109 6.80 34.35 33.87
N SER A 110 7.62 34.13 34.86
CA SER A 110 8.77 35.01 35.17
C SER A 110 10.07 34.33 34.69
N THR A 111 10.84 35.09 33.94
CA THR A 111 12.26 34.80 33.71
C THR A 111 13.09 35.72 34.61
N GLU A 112 14.40 35.46 34.78
CA GLU A 112 15.27 36.27 35.64
C GLU A 112 15.30 37.77 35.29
N THR A 113 14.88 38.15 34.11
CA THR A 113 14.96 39.52 33.62
C THR A 113 13.61 40.17 33.28
N GLN A 114 12.51 39.42 33.10
CA GLN A 114 11.19 39.95 32.72
C GLN A 114 10.06 39.04 33.15
N SER A 115 8.89 39.63 33.46
CA SER A 115 7.67 38.88 33.74
C SER A 115 6.65 39.09 32.63
N VAL A 116 6.11 37.97 32.13
CA VAL A 116 4.99 37.96 31.18
C VAL A 116 3.78 37.37 31.88
N SER A 117 2.70 38.12 31.91
CA SER A 117 1.48 37.61 32.51
C SER A 117 0.45 37.23 31.45
N PHE A 118 -0.10 36.05 31.57
CA PHE A 118 -1.24 35.57 30.78
C PHE A 118 -2.52 35.68 31.60
N ASN A 119 -3.53 36.32 31.04
CA ASN A 119 -4.89 36.22 31.53
C ASN A 119 -5.69 35.42 30.53
N PHE A 120 -6.28 34.32 30.97
CA PHE A 120 -7.23 33.58 30.15
C PHE A 120 -8.63 34.22 30.33
N GLU A 121 -9.18 34.79 29.26
CA GLU A 121 -10.44 35.55 29.35
C GLU A 121 -11.68 34.78 28.95
N ALA A 122 -11.62 33.78 28.10
CA ALA A 122 -12.80 33.02 27.72
C ALA A 122 -12.48 31.63 27.16
N VAL A 123 -13.28 30.67 27.55
CA VAL A 123 -13.46 29.42 26.81
C VAL A 123 -14.84 29.52 26.18
N HIS A 124 -14.89 29.77 24.87
CA HIS A 124 -16.17 29.90 24.17
C HIS A 124 -16.91 28.58 24.05
N ASP A 125 -16.12 27.51 23.90
CA ASP A 125 -16.61 26.14 23.88
C ASP A 125 -15.46 25.17 24.26
N LYS A 126 -15.67 23.85 24.10
CA LYS A 126 -14.62 22.85 24.37
C LYS A 126 -13.50 22.88 23.34
N THR A 127 -13.62 23.65 22.26
CA THR A 127 -12.73 23.62 21.11
C THR A 127 -11.78 24.81 21.03
N SER A 128 -12.02 25.90 21.75
CA SER A 128 -11.15 27.08 21.72
C SER A 128 -10.87 27.67 23.11
N LEU A 129 -9.66 28.18 23.28
CA LEU A 129 -9.19 28.88 24.46
C LEU A 129 -8.64 30.25 24.06
N GLU A 130 -9.26 31.32 24.50
CA GLU A 130 -8.73 32.67 24.30
C GLU A 130 -7.85 33.08 25.48
N ALA A 131 -6.68 33.63 25.17
CA ALA A 131 -5.75 34.18 26.15
C ALA A 131 -5.41 35.63 25.83
N LEU A 132 -5.47 36.48 26.81
CA LEU A 132 -4.89 37.81 26.75
C LEU A 132 -3.50 37.78 27.37
N VAL A 133 -2.52 38.13 26.61
CA VAL A 133 -1.13 38.17 27.04
C VAL A 133 -0.75 39.61 27.31
N PHE A 134 -0.43 39.90 28.57
CA PHE A 134 0.00 41.22 29.02
C PHE A 134 1.52 41.26 29.09
N PHE A 135 2.12 42.19 28.39
CA PHE A 135 3.53 42.51 28.53
C PHE A 135 3.65 43.81 29.32
N SER A 136 4.34 43.75 30.43
CA SER A 136 4.69 44.94 31.20
C SER A 136 6.20 45.13 31.18
N THR A 137 6.64 46.19 30.56
CA THR A 137 8.01 46.69 30.69
C THR A 137 7.98 48.01 31.42
N SER A 138 9.13 48.50 31.87
CA SER A 138 9.21 49.79 32.58
C SER A 138 8.66 51.01 31.82
N THR A 139 8.35 50.84 30.54
CA THR A 139 7.93 51.94 29.65
C THR A 139 6.66 51.69 28.83
N ILE A 140 6.20 50.45 28.65
CA ILE A 140 5.05 50.14 27.79
C ILE A 140 4.28 48.93 28.32
N ASP A 141 2.96 49.06 28.46
CA ASP A 141 2.03 47.96 28.69
C ASP A 141 1.34 47.60 27.37
N THR A 142 1.54 46.37 26.91
CA THR A 142 0.90 45.87 25.67
C THR A 142 0.06 44.64 25.97
N ILE A 143 -1.14 44.60 25.41
CA ILE A 143 -2.05 43.46 25.53
C ILE A 143 -2.22 42.86 24.16
N ILE A 144 -1.96 41.56 24.04
CA ILE A 144 -2.19 40.78 22.81
C ILE A 144 -3.22 39.71 23.13
N LYS A 145 -4.29 39.68 22.32
CA LYS A 145 -5.26 38.61 22.35
C LYS A 145 -4.80 37.49 21.47
N ILE A 146 -4.74 36.28 22.00
CA ILE A 146 -4.34 35.07 21.30
C ILE A 146 -5.47 34.07 21.42
N GLU A 147 -5.85 33.49 20.28
CA GLU A 147 -6.81 32.40 20.24
C GLU A 147 -6.05 31.07 20.05
N PHE A 148 -6.31 30.13 20.93
CA PHE A 148 -5.81 28.77 20.84
C PHE A 148 -6.99 27.87 20.49
N SER A 149 -6.88 27.12 19.41
CA SER A 149 -7.90 26.18 18.96
C SER A 149 -7.49 24.76 19.26
N ARG A 150 -8.44 23.94 19.65
CA ARG A 150 -8.26 22.51 19.75
C ARG A 150 -8.20 21.92 18.33
N LEU A 151 -7.13 21.23 18.00
CA LEU A 151 -7.05 20.46 16.77
C LEU A 151 -7.72 19.10 17.02
N GLU A 152 -8.89 18.89 16.43
CA GLU A 152 -9.58 17.61 16.47
C GLU A 152 -9.03 16.71 15.36
N ILE A 153 -8.42 15.59 15.75
CA ILE A 153 -7.92 14.59 14.83
C ILE A 153 -8.86 13.39 14.93
N PRO A 154 -9.51 13.00 13.83
CA PRO A 154 -10.34 11.81 13.82
C PRO A 154 -9.50 10.59 14.21
N GLU A 155 -9.96 9.84 15.20
CA GLU A 155 -9.34 8.59 15.58
C GLU A 155 -9.74 7.49 14.59
N PHE A 156 -8.74 6.75 14.10
CA PHE A 156 -8.98 5.53 13.34
C PHE A 156 -9.51 4.46 14.30
N GLN A 157 -10.78 4.14 14.18
CA GLN A 157 -11.33 2.94 14.80
C GLN A 157 -10.97 1.77 13.87
N SER A 158 -10.00 0.97 14.28
CA SER A 158 -9.64 -0.24 13.54
C SER A 158 -10.86 -1.16 13.50
N CYS A 159 -11.57 -1.20 12.38
CA CYS A 159 -12.45 -2.31 12.11
C CYS A 159 -11.62 -3.40 11.42
N GLU A 160 -11.57 -4.58 12.00
CA GLU A 160 -11.06 -5.74 11.31
C GLU A 160 -11.99 -6.01 10.12
N SER A 161 -11.56 -5.59 8.94
CA SER A 161 -12.29 -5.89 7.72
C SER A 161 -11.97 -7.33 7.31
N PRO A 162 -12.95 -8.20 7.11
CA PRO A 162 -12.73 -9.55 6.59
C PRO A 162 -12.33 -9.56 5.12
N ILE A 163 -12.45 -8.43 4.42
CA ILE A 163 -12.17 -8.29 2.99
C ILE A 163 -10.75 -8.77 2.67
N TYR A 164 -10.63 -9.61 1.67
CA TYR A 164 -9.40 -10.24 1.18
C TYR A 164 -8.75 -11.27 2.12
N LYS A 165 -9.33 -11.52 3.31
CA LYS A 165 -8.90 -12.54 4.27
C LYS A 165 -9.88 -13.69 4.41
N GLU A 166 -11.17 -13.38 4.48
CA GLU A 166 -12.25 -14.33 4.77
C GLU A 166 -13.32 -14.26 3.69
N GLU A 167 -13.95 -15.39 3.41
CA GLU A 167 -15.05 -15.44 2.44
C GLU A 167 -16.27 -14.69 3.00
N CYS A 168 -16.55 -13.51 2.44
CA CYS A 168 -17.64 -12.64 2.88
C CYS A 168 -18.60 -12.21 1.76
N TYR A 169 -18.28 -12.53 0.50
CA TYR A 169 -19.10 -12.11 -0.64
C TYR A 169 -19.88 -13.26 -1.28
N LYS A 170 -21.09 -12.95 -1.75
CA LYS A 170 -21.73 -13.71 -2.80
C LYS A 170 -21.06 -13.40 -4.13
N ILE A 171 -21.05 -14.36 -5.04
CA ILE A 171 -20.33 -14.24 -6.30
C ILE A 171 -21.24 -14.54 -7.49
N GLU A 172 -20.90 -13.95 -8.64
CA GLU A 172 -21.40 -14.36 -9.93
C GLU A 172 -20.26 -14.86 -10.83
N LYS A 173 -20.64 -15.68 -11.80
CA LYS A 173 -19.75 -16.15 -12.87
C LYS A 173 -20.25 -15.63 -14.21
N ILE A 174 -19.41 -14.89 -14.92
CA ILE A 174 -19.65 -14.47 -16.29
C ILE A 174 -18.80 -15.37 -17.19
N SER A 175 -19.45 -16.24 -17.95
CA SER A 175 -18.77 -17.28 -18.72
C SER A 175 -18.53 -16.87 -20.18
N ASP A 176 -17.49 -17.45 -20.78
CA ASP A 176 -17.23 -17.43 -22.22
C ASP A 176 -17.06 -16.04 -22.85
N ILE A 177 -16.51 -15.10 -22.08
CA ILE A 177 -16.16 -13.77 -22.58
C ILE A 177 -15.02 -13.91 -23.60
N ASN A 178 -15.24 -13.49 -24.83
CA ASN A 178 -14.21 -13.45 -25.87
C ASN A 178 -13.29 -12.24 -25.62
N TYR A 179 -12.06 -12.49 -25.20
CA TYR A 179 -11.08 -11.43 -24.92
C TYR A 179 -10.13 -11.15 -26.10
N ALA A 180 -9.99 -12.11 -27.01
CA ALA A 180 -9.09 -12.02 -28.15
C ALA A 180 -9.43 -13.03 -29.23
N ASN A 181 -8.91 -12.81 -30.45
CA ASN A 181 -8.88 -13.78 -31.53
C ASN A 181 -7.44 -13.95 -32.02
N ALA A 182 -7.01 -15.19 -32.25
CA ALA A 182 -5.65 -15.44 -32.73
C ALA A 182 -5.52 -16.78 -33.45
N GLU A 183 -4.61 -16.85 -34.41
CA GLU A 183 -4.34 -18.06 -35.17
C GLU A 183 -3.58 -19.09 -34.33
N GLY A 184 -4.11 -20.29 -34.17
CA GLY A 184 -3.54 -21.39 -33.40
C GLY A 184 -4.10 -22.75 -33.79
N TYR A 185 -3.69 -23.80 -33.08
CA TYR A 185 -4.22 -25.13 -33.33
C TYR A 185 -5.54 -25.37 -32.59
N TRP A 186 -5.54 -25.12 -31.28
CA TRP A 186 -6.73 -25.12 -30.40
C TRP A 186 -6.44 -24.30 -29.14
N CYS A 187 -7.50 -23.99 -28.38
CA CYS A 187 -7.38 -23.26 -27.10
C CYS A 187 -8.14 -23.91 -25.95
N SER A 188 -8.82 -25.03 -26.20
CA SER A 188 -9.55 -25.81 -25.19
C SER A 188 -9.50 -27.27 -25.61
N LEU A 189 -9.09 -28.12 -24.71
CA LEU A 189 -9.07 -29.57 -24.90
C LEU A 189 -9.10 -30.27 -23.54
N GLU A 190 -10.30 -30.68 -23.13
CA GLU A 190 -10.46 -31.49 -21.92
C GLU A 190 -9.98 -32.93 -22.17
N PRO A 191 -9.20 -33.53 -21.25
CA PRO A 191 -8.89 -34.94 -21.31
C PRO A 191 -10.18 -35.73 -21.01
N GLU A 192 -10.85 -36.22 -22.02
CA GLU A 192 -11.82 -37.29 -21.84
C GLU A 192 -11.13 -38.43 -21.07
N ASN A 193 -11.84 -39.30 -20.36
CA ASN A 193 -11.34 -40.40 -19.50
C ASN A 193 -10.36 -41.38 -20.20
N GLU A 194 -9.50 -40.88 -21.07
CA GLU A 194 -8.50 -41.63 -21.81
C GLU A 194 -7.10 -41.48 -21.20
N LYS A 195 -6.25 -42.49 -21.38
CA LYS A 195 -4.84 -42.43 -20.99
C LYS A 195 -4.13 -41.31 -21.77
N TYR A 196 -3.34 -40.50 -21.08
CA TYR A 196 -2.61 -39.35 -21.58
C TYR A 196 -1.93 -39.58 -22.94
N ILE A 197 -1.33 -40.77 -23.17
CA ILE A 197 -0.68 -41.14 -24.44
C ILE A 197 -1.65 -41.23 -25.61
N ARG A 198 -2.91 -41.62 -25.38
CA ARG A 198 -3.97 -41.63 -26.42
C ARG A 198 -4.41 -40.22 -26.79
N ILE A 199 -4.52 -39.35 -25.82
CA ILE A 199 -4.83 -37.94 -26.05
C ILE A 199 -3.77 -37.32 -26.96
N ILE A 200 -2.47 -37.49 -26.65
CA ILE A 200 -1.37 -36.98 -27.48
C ILE A 200 -1.45 -37.55 -28.90
N THR A 201 -1.64 -38.85 -29.07
CA THR A 201 -1.73 -39.48 -30.38
C THR A 201 -2.91 -38.98 -31.19
N LYS A 202 -4.09 -38.85 -30.59
CA LYS A 202 -5.31 -38.32 -31.20
C LYS A 202 -5.12 -36.86 -31.66
N THR A 203 -4.44 -36.06 -30.85
CA THR A 203 -4.29 -34.62 -31.12
C THR A 203 -3.17 -34.29 -32.10
N ILE A 204 -2.17 -35.18 -32.29
CA ILE A 204 -1.11 -34.99 -33.32
C ILE A 204 -1.74 -34.74 -34.70
N THR A 205 -2.83 -35.41 -35.03
CA THR A 205 -3.52 -35.24 -36.31
C THR A 205 -4.16 -33.87 -36.47
N GLN A 206 -4.48 -33.19 -35.37
CA GLN A 206 -5.11 -31.86 -35.36
C GLN A 206 -4.12 -30.71 -35.57
N THR A 207 -2.80 -30.97 -35.54
CA THR A 207 -1.78 -29.95 -35.80
C THR A 207 -1.47 -29.76 -37.29
N ALA A 208 -2.32 -30.29 -38.21
CA ALA A 208 -2.13 -30.13 -39.65
C ALA A 208 -2.27 -28.66 -40.09
N HIS A 209 -3.28 -27.98 -39.60
CA HIS A 209 -3.61 -26.58 -39.95
C HIS A 209 -3.94 -25.77 -38.72
N LYS A 210 -3.51 -24.52 -38.68
CA LYS A 210 -3.94 -23.54 -37.71
C LYS A 210 -5.33 -22.99 -38.10
N LYS A 211 -6.04 -22.49 -37.12
CA LYS A 211 -7.37 -21.89 -37.27
C LYS A 211 -7.37 -20.54 -36.52
N ASP A 212 -8.25 -19.64 -36.94
CA ASP A 212 -8.62 -18.49 -36.14
C ASP A 212 -9.41 -18.96 -34.91
N LEU A 213 -8.93 -18.68 -33.72
CA LEU A 213 -9.46 -19.16 -32.46
C LEU A 213 -10.03 -18.00 -31.66
N ALA A 214 -11.26 -18.09 -31.21
CA ALA A 214 -11.83 -17.22 -30.20
C ALA A 214 -11.27 -17.62 -28.82
N LEU A 215 -10.48 -16.72 -28.22
CA LEU A 215 -9.88 -16.94 -26.91
C LEU A 215 -10.82 -16.44 -25.83
N LYS A 216 -11.27 -17.34 -24.97
CA LYS A 216 -12.32 -17.08 -24.00
C LYS A 216 -11.82 -17.08 -22.57
N MET A 217 -12.48 -16.28 -21.72
CA MET A 217 -12.27 -16.26 -20.28
C MET A 217 -13.58 -16.44 -19.50
N ASP A 218 -13.46 -16.91 -18.28
CA ASP A 218 -14.52 -16.88 -17.27
C ASP A 218 -14.13 -15.91 -16.18
N ILE A 219 -15.03 -15.01 -15.82
CA ILE A 219 -14.85 -14.00 -14.78
C ILE A 219 -15.74 -14.36 -13.60
N TYR A 220 -15.15 -14.42 -12.42
CA TYR A 220 -15.82 -14.62 -11.13
C TYR A 220 -15.65 -13.34 -10.32
N ARG A 221 -16.73 -12.72 -9.88
CA ARG A 221 -16.66 -11.45 -9.14
C ARG A 221 -17.65 -11.40 -7.99
N PRO A 222 -17.35 -10.60 -6.94
CA PRO A 222 -18.30 -10.32 -5.88
C PRO A 222 -19.53 -9.58 -6.43
N ILE A 223 -20.66 -9.82 -5.78
CA ILE A 223 -21.94 -9.11 -6.03
C ILE A 223 -22.51 -8.61 -4.71
N GLU A 224 -23.45 -7.68 -4.79
CA GLU A 224 -24.14 -7.09 -3.63
C GLU A 224 -23.16 -6.33 -2.70
N ASP A 225 -22.11 -5.71 -3.23
CA ASP A 225 -21.21 -4.88 -2.45
C ASP A 225 -21.24 -3.41 -2.88
N THR A 226 -20.64 -2.56 -2.07
CA THR A 226 -20.54 -1.11 -2.31
C THR A 226 -19.20 -0.69 -2.92
N LEU A 227 -18.24 -1.60 -3.00
CA LEU A 227 -16.95 -1.34 -3.60
C LEU A 227 -17.06 -1.36 -5.12
N ARG A 228 -16.43 -0.39 -5.76
CA ARG A 228 -16.44 -0.28 -7.23
C ARG A 228 -15.15 -0.77 -7.88
N GLN A 229 -14.13 -1.07 -7.07
CA GLN A 229 -12.80 -1.43 -7.53
C GLN A 229 -12.26 -2.58 -6.69
N HIS A 230 -11.99 -3.71 -7.33
CA HIS A 230 -11.47 -4.93 -6.74
C HIS A 230 -10.13 -5.32 -7.37
N PRO A 231 -9.17 -5.82 -6.61
CA PRO A 231 -7.98 -6.44 -7.19
C PRO A 231 -8.37 -7.57 -8.14
N VAL A 232 -7.60 -7.76 -9.22
CA VAL A 232 -7.85 -8.83 -10.19
C VAL A 232 -6.78 -9.91 -10.12
N ILE A 233 -7.19 -11.17 -10.20
CA ILE A 233 -6.31 -12.35 -10.27
C ILE A 233 -6.58 -13.07 -11.59
N LEU A 234 -5.57 -13.14 -12.47
CA LEU A 234 -5.61 -13.94 -13.69
C LEU A 234 -4.95 -15.30 -13.43
N LEU A 235 -5.70 -16.39 -13.58
CA LEU A 235 -5.23 -17.76 -13.40
C LEU A 235 -5.18 -18.52 -14.73
N LEU A 236 -4.05 -19.22 -14.95
CA LEU A 236 -3.77 -20.01 -16.15
C LEU A 236 -3.70 -21.50 -15.81
N HIS A 237 -4.45 -22.31 -16.56
CA HIS A 237 -4.44 -23.75 -16.39
C HIS A 237 -3.12 -24.42 -16.82
N GLY A 238 -2.84 -25.58 -16.27
CA GLY A 238 -1.74 -26.45 -16.71
C GLY A 238 -2.07 -27.26 -17.95
N GLY A 239 -1.29 -28.34 -18.18
CA GLY A 239 -1.53 -29.28 -19.27
C GLY A 239 -0.51 -29.27 -20.39
N ALA A 240 0.76 -28.89 -20.06
CA ALA A 240 1.93 -28.96 -20.96
C ALA A 240 1.73 -28.23 -22.31
N PHE A 241 0.94 -27.16 -22.35
CA PHE A 241 0.56 -26.43 -23.55
C PHE A 241 -0.17 -27.29 -24.60
N TYR A 242 -0.77 -28.37 -24.19
CA TYR A 242 -1.38 -29.36 -25.09
C TYR A 242 -2.83 -29.70 -24.73
N ILE A 243 -3.15 -29.76 -23.46
CA ILE A 243 -4.50 -30.01 -22.91
C ILE A 243 -4.82 -28.95 -21.85
N GLY A 244 -6.08 -28.87 -21.52
CA GLY A 244 -6.61 -28.00 -20.45
C GLY A 244 -7.71 -27.09 -20.93
N ASP A 245 -8.40 -26.50 -19.98
CA ASP A 245 -9.49 -25.57 -20.22
C ASP A 245 -9.62 -24.61 -19.02
N LYS A 246 -10.14 -23.40 -19.27
CA LYS A 246 -10.46 -22.41 -18.25
C LYS A 246 -11.46 -22.91 -17.19
N SER A 247 -12.23 -23.95 -17.53
CA SER A 247 -13.17 -24.61 -16.63
C SER A 247 -12.57 -25.73 -15.80
N ASP A 248 -11.21 -25.94 -15.83
CA ASP A 248 -10.56 -26.88 -14.93
C ASP A 248 -11.08 -26.72 -13.51
N PHE A 249 -11.44 -27.85 -12.89
CA PHE A 249 -12.08 -27.85 -11.58
C PHE A 249 -11.28 -27.05 -10.55
N THR A 250 -9.97 -27.27 -10.51
CA THR A 250 -9.09 -26.63 -9.52
C THR A 250 -9.04 -25.12 -9.69
N LEU A 251 -8.84 -24.65 -10.92
CA LEU A 251 -8.84 -23.22 -11.23
C LEU A 251 -10.19 -22.58 -10.92
N SER A 252 -11.28 -23.24 -11.30
CA SER A 252 -12.63 -22.75 -11.04
C SER A 252 -12.91 -22.60 -9.55
N GLU A 253 -12.50 -23.57 -8.72
CA GLU A 253 -12.68 -23.49 -7.28
C GLU A 253 -11.81 -22.39 -6.65
N TRP A 254 -10.56 -22.21 -7.09
CA TRP A 254 -9.74 -21.08 -6.65
C TRP A 254 -10.30 -19.74 -7.09
N CYS A 255 -10.80 -19.61 -8.32
CA CYS A 255 -11.47 -18.39 -8.76
C CYS A 255 -12.71 -18.08 -7.89
N LYS A 256 -13.52 -19.08 -7.55
CA LYS A 256 -14.67 -18.89 -6.65
C LYS A 256 -14.24 -18.46 -5.26
N HIS A 257 -13.18 -19.08 -4.72
CA HIS A 257 -12.63 -18.71 -3.42
C HIS A 257 -12.18 -17.25 -3.42
N PHE A 258 -11.30 -16.85 -4.33
CA PHE A 258 -10.81 -15.48 -4.39
C PHE A 258 -11.93 -14.47 -4.64
N ALA A 259 -12.94 -14.81 -5.44
CA ALA A 259 -14.09 -13.93 -5.63
C ALA A 259 -14.90 -13.75 -4.33
N ARG A 260 -15.07 -14.80 -3.51
CA ARG A 260 -15.71 -14.67 -2.20
C ARG A 260 -14.89 -13.84 -1.20
N LEU A 261 -13.58 -13.76 -1.37
CA LEU A 261 -12.73 -12.87 -0.59
C LEU A 261 -12.81 -11.39 -1.03
N GLY A 262 -13.37 -11.12 -2.21
CA GLY A 262 -13.49 -9.76 -2.74
C GLY A 262 -12.61 -9.45 -3.96
N TYR A 263 -11.98 -10.44 -4.59
CA TYR A 263 -11.25 -10.26 -5.83
C TYR A 263 -12.16 -10.44 -7.06
N VAL A 264 -11.76 -9.83 -8.18
CA VAL A 264 -12.20 -10.31 -9.49
C VAL A 264 -11.24 -11.39 -9.94
N ALA A 265 -11.68 -12.65 -9.97
CA ALA A 265 -10.84 -13.79 -10.33
C ALA A 265 -11.20 -14.26 -11.74
N VAL A 266 -10.18 -14.51 -12.56
CA VAL A 266 -10.36 -14.79 -13.99
C VAL A 266 -9.57 -16.03 -14.37
N SER A 267 -10.20 -16.95 -15.09
CA SER A 267 -9.52 -18.07 -15.75
C SER A 267 -9.65 -17.95 -17.25
N ILE A 268 -8.59 -18.28 -17.99
CA ILE A 268 -8.54 -18.11 -19.44
C ILE A 268 -8.21 -19.40 -20.19
N ASN A 269 -8.77 -19.52 -21.39
CA ASN A 269 -8.26 -20.38 -22.43
C ASN A 269 -7.21 -19.63 -23.25
N TYR A 270 -6.08 -20.25 -23.51
CA TYR A 270 -4.99 -19.70 -24.30
C TYR A 270 -4.61 -20.67 -25.41
N ARG A 271 -3.89 -20.21 -26.44
CA ARG A 271 -3.48 -21.07 -27.58
C ARG A 271 -2.60 -22.21 -27.12
N MET A 272 -2.96 -23.39 -27.54
CA MET A 272 -2.30 -24.65 -27.26
C MET A 272 -2.02 -25.44 -28.54
N GLY A 273 -1.26 -26.53 -28.41
CA GLY A 273 -0.95 -27.44 -29.48
C GLY A 273 0.36 -27.12 -30.21
N PHE A 274 1.11 -28.16 -30.46
CA PHE A 274 2.40 -28.06 -31.16
C PHE A 274 2.73 -29.34 -31.92
N LYS A 275 3.56 -29.22 -32.96
CA LYS A 275 4.25 -30.37 -33.58
C LYS A 275 5.40 -30.79 -32.68
N ILE A 276 5.72 -32.10 -32.64
CA ILE A 276 6.75 -32.63 -31.75
C ILE A 276 8.13 -32.15 -32.21
N SER A 277 8.46 -30.92 -31.91
CA SER A 277 9.77 -30.30 -32.12
C SER A 277 9.98 -29.16 -31.12
N LYS A 278 11.24 -28.95 -30.71
CA LYS A 278 11.63 -27.87 -29.77
C LYS A 278 11.09 -26.51 -30.22
N LYS A 279 11.31 -26.12 -31.47
CA LYS A 279 10.82 -24.89 -32.07
C LYS A 279 9.28 -24.72 -31.92
N SER A 280 8.53 -25.80 -32.19
CA SER A 280 7.07 -25.71 -32.11
C SER A 280 6.56 -25.59 -30.66
N ILE A 281 7.25 -26.23 -29.72
CA ILE A 281 6.94 -26.10 -28.27
C ILE A 281 7.26 -24.69 -27.76
N GLN A 282 8.43 -24.14 -28.12
CA GLN A 282 8.82 -22.77 -27.82
C GLN A 282 7.78 -21.76 -28.34
N ASN A 283 7.37 -21.92 -29.59
CA ASN A 283 6.36 -21.07 -30.21
C ASN A 283 5.01 -21.14 -29.45
N CYS A 284 4.59 -22.35 -29.05
CA CYS A 284 3.36 -22.54 -28.30
C CYS A 284 3.42 -21.84 -26.92
N GLY A 285 4.51 -22.03 -26.19
CA GLY A 285 4.71 -21.34 -24.91
C GLY A 285 4.70 -19.83 -25.06
N PHE A 286 5.34 -19.27 -26.10
CA PHE A 286 5.33 -17.84 -26.35
C PHE A 286 3.94 -17.32 -26.76
N MET A 287 3.17 -18.07 -27.57
CA MET A 287 1.79 -17.72 -27.90
C MET A 287 0.90 -17.69 -26.65
N ALA A 288 1.09 -18.59 -25.68
CA ALA A 288 0.38 -18.56 -24.41
C ALA A 288 0.69 -17.26 -23.60
N ILE A 289 1.97 -16.80 -23.63
CA ILE A 289 2.37 -15.51 -23.02
C ILE A 289 1.64 -14.33 -23.72
N GLN A 290 1.58 -14.33 -25.06
CA GLN A 290 0.88 -13.31 -25.82
C GLN A 290 -0.62 -13.27 -25.47
N ASP A 291 -1.25 -14.45 -25.31
CA ASP A 291 -2.66 -14.57 -25.00
C ASP A 291 -2.97 -14.09 -23.56
N ALA A 292 -2.13 -14.45 -22.59
CA ALA A 292 -2.23 -13.93 -21.22
C ALA A 292 -2.08 -12.40 -21.17
N HIS A 293 -1.14 -11.84 -21.97
CA HIS A 293 -0.97 -10.39 -22.10
C HIS A 293 -2.22 -9.74 -22.73
N ALA A 294 -2.81 -10.37 -23.75
CA ALA A 294 -4.04 -9.88 -24.36
C ALA A 294 -5.24 -9.91 -23.40
N ALA A 295 -5.32 -10.96 -22.56
CA ALA A 295 -6.34 -11.05 -21.52
C ALA A 295 -6.22 -9.92 -20.50
N LEU A 296 -5.00 -9.60 -20.04
CA LEU A 296 -4.79 -8.48 -19.12
C LEU A 296 -5.13 -7.13 -19.75
N ARG A 297 -4.74 -6.87 -21.00
CA ARG A 297 -5.15 -5.64 -21.70
C ARG A 297 -6.68 -5.53 -21.78
N TYR A 298 -7.38 -6.64 -22.08
CA TYR A 298 -8.82 -6.67 -22.13
C TYR A 298 -9.46 -6.36 -20.78
N LEU A 299 -8.93 -6.92 -19.70
CA LEU A 299 -9.42 -6.70 -18.34
C LEU A 299 -9.21 -5.25 -17.89
N VAL A 300 -8.05 -4.66 -18.19
CA VAL A 300 -7.75 -3.26 -17.87
C VAL A 300 -8.61 -2.31 -18.70
N HIS A 301 -8.81 -2.59 -20.00
CA HIS A 301 -9.70 -1.83 -20.86
C HIS A 301 -11.15 -1.80 -20.35
N ASN A 302 -11.61 -2.91 -19.82
CA ASN A 302 -12.97 -3.08 -19.31
C ASN A 302 -13.03 -3.03 -17.77
N ALA A 303 -12.07 -2.36 -17.13
CA ALA A 303 -11.92 -2.36 -15.66
C ALA A 303 -13.21 -1.86 -14.96
N GLU A 304 -13.79 -0.78 -15.45
CA GLU A 304 -15.03 -0.22 -14.90
C GLU A 304 -16.21 -1.20 -15.05
N LEU A 305 -16.33 -1.89 -16.19
CA LEU A 305 -17.41 -2.85 -16.46
C LEU A 305 -17.39 -4.04 -15.49
N TYR A 306 -16.20 -4.52 -15.16
CA TYR A 306 -16.03 -5.69 -14.28
C TYR A 306 -15.71 -5.33 -12.82
N GLY A 307 -15.60 -4.05 -12.50
CA GLY A 307 -15.27 -3.58 -11.15
C GLY A 307 -13.81 -3.87 -10.76
N ILE A 308 -12.87 -3.75 -11.69
CA ILE A 308 -11.43 -4.05 -11.48
C ILE A 308 -10.68 -2.80 -11.07
N ASP A 309 -9.78 -2.94 -10.08
CA ASP A 309 -8.73 -1.97 -9.78
C ASP A 309 -7.48 -2.29 -10.64
N PRO A 310 -7.17 -1.51 -11.67
CA PRO A 310 -6.03 -1.77 -12.54
C PRO A 310 -4.67 -1.61 -11.87
N ASN A 311 -4.62 -1.06 -10.66
CA ASN A 311 -3.39 -0.94 -9.86
C ASN A 311 -3.04 -2.23 -9.11
N TYR A 312 -3.98 -3.19 -9.01
CA TYR A 312 -3.81 -4.44 -8.28
C TYR A 312 -4.09 -5.64 -9.16
N ILE A 313 -3.12 -5.96 -10.01
CA ILE A 313 -3.15 -7.10 -10.93
C ILE A 313 -2.23 -8.19 -10.42
N PHE A 314 -2.78 -9.39 -10.22
CA PHE A 314 -2.07 -10.59 -9.85
C PHE A 314 -2.20 -11.61 -10.97
N VAL A 315 -1.13 -12.36 -11.23
CA VAL A 315 -1.14 -13.42 -12.23
C VAL A 315 -0.65 -14.72 -11.61
N GLY A 316 -1.21 -15.83 -12.04
CA GLY A 316 -0.76 -17.12 -11.54
C GLY A 316 -1.19 -18.27 -12.43
N GLY A 317 -0.72 -19.45 -12.08
CA GLY A 317 -1.10 -20.65 -12.80
C GLY A 317 -0.39 -21.89 -12.29
N ALA A 318 -0.72 -23.03 -12.90
CA ALA A 318 -0.16 -24.31 -12.56
C ALA A 318 0.64 -24.87 -13.76
N SER A 319 1.86 -25.41 -13.55
CA SER A 319 2.64 -26.09 -14.60
C SER A 319 2.87 -25.16 -15.82
N ALA A 320 2.40 -25.54 -17.01
CA ALA A 320 2.44 -24.69 -18.21
C ALA A 320 1.84 -23.30 -17.98
N GLY A 321 0.74 -23.21 -17.20
CA GLY A 321 0.15 -21.93 -16.81
C GLY A 321 1.05 -21.10 -15.90
N ALA A 322 1.77 -21.74 -14.97
CA ALA A 322 2.76 -21.07 -14.12
C ALA A 322 3.98 -20.59 -14.92
N ILE A 323 4.46 -21.43 -15.86
CA ILE A 323 5.51 -21.01 -16.81
C ILE A 323 5.05 -19.78 -17.60
N THR A 324 3.80 -19.78 -18.06
CA THR A 324 3.22 -18.62 -18.78
C THR A 324 3.16 -17.39 -17.90
N ALA A 325 2.65 -17.50 -16.66
CA ALA A 325 2.52 -16.39 -15.72
C ALA A 325 3.89 -15.77 -15.35
N LEU A 326 4.88 -16.61 -15.04
CA LEU A 326 6.24 -16.17 -14.72
C LEU A 326 6.89 -15.46 -15.92
N ASN A 327 6.82 -16.05 -17.11
CA ASN A 327 7.48 -15.50 -18.31
C ASN A 327 6.69 -14.34 -18.94
N LEU A 328 5.39 -14.21 -18.67
CA LEU A 328 4.62 -13.00 -18.97
C LEU A 328 5.26 -11.78 -18.32
N VAL A 329 5.67 -11.92 -17.06
CA VAL A 329 6.27 -10.84 -16.26
C VAL A 329 7.76 -10.74 -16.53
N TYR A 330 8.49 -11.82 -16.37
CA TYR A 330 9.96 -11.80 -16.34
C TYR A 330 10.62 -11.84 -17.72
N MET A 331 10.11 -12.61 -18.71
CA MET A 331 10.80 -12.82 -19.98
C MET A 331 11.16 -11.49 -20.67
N SER A 332 12.44 -11.25 -20.86
CA SER A 332 12.99 -10.15 -21.64
C SER A 332 13.12 -10.52 -23.12
N LYS A 333 13.53 -9.55 -23.94
CA LYS A 333 13.87 -9.82 -25.34
C LYS A 333 15.10 -10.74 -25.48
N ASN A 334 16.03 -10.68 -24.51
CA ASN A 334 17.28 -11.42 -24.57
C ASN A 334 17.13 -12.91 -24.21
N SER A 335 16.20 -13.23 -23.32
CA SER A 335 15.91 -14.62 -22.93
C SER A 335 14.88 -15.32 -23.81
N ARG A 336 14.26 -14.55 -24.70
CA ARG A 336 13.23 -15.03 -25.60
C ARG A 336 13.82 -16.02 -26.61
N PRO A 337 13.27 -17.26 -26.78
CA PRO A 337 13.76 -18.21 -27.76
C PRO A 337 13.75 -17.64 -29.17
N GLU A 338 14.85 -17.78 -29.89
CA GLU A 338 15.01 -17.23 -31.25
C GLU A 338 13.92 -17.71 -32.23
N SER A 339 13.44 -18.92 -32.06
CA SER A 339 12.35 -19.49 -32.87
C SER A 339 11.03 -18.69 -32.82
N THR A 340 10.88 -17.89 -31.78
CA THR A 340 9.63 -17.11 -31.51
C THR A 340 9.68 -15.70 -32.09
N LEU A 341 10.82 -15.22 -32.57
CA LEU A 341 11.00 -13.82 -32.99
C LEU A 341 10.04 -13.39 -34.10
N ASN A 342 9.61 -14.30 -34.96
CA ASN A 342 8.65 -14.05 -36.03
C ASN A 342 7.19 -13.98 -35.54
N LEU A 343 6.91 -14.24 -34.25
CA LEU A 343 5.56 -14.16 -33.68
C LEU A 343 5.21 -12.73 -33.19
N GLY A 344 6.10 -11.76 -33.38
CA GLY A 344 5.90 -10.42 -32.87
C GLY A 344 6.22 -10.28 -31.37
N GLU A 345 5.89 -9.21 -30.75
CA GLU A 345 6.15 -8.94 -29.32
C GLU A 345 5.08 -9.57 -28.40
N LYS A 346 5.32 -9.61 -27.08
CA LYS A 346 4.34 -10.14 -26.11
C LYS A 346 2.97 -9.47 -26.25
N TRP A 347 2.96 -8.17 -26.58
CA TRP A 347 1.74 -7.36 -26.68
C TRP A 347 1.14 -7.28 -28.08
N SER A 348 1.70 -7.93 -29.11
CA SER A 348 1.34 -7.75 -30.51
C SER A 348 0.25 -8.71 -31.02
N SER A 349 -0.31 -9.56 -30.17
CA SER A 349 -1.26 -10.60 -30.59
C SER A 349 -2.56 -10.54 -29.80
N GLY A 350 -3.60 -11.14 -30.36
CA GLY A 350 -4.89 -11.44 -29.73
C GLY A 350 -5.93 -10.34 -29.87
N ASN A 351 -5.62 -9.12 -29.51
CA ASN A 351 -6.50 -7.95 -29.67
C ASN A 351 -5.67 -6.70 -29.97
N ASN A 352 -6.36 -5.61 -30.39
CA ASN A 352 -5.71 -4.33 -30.74
C ASN A 352 -5.68 -3.34 -29.59
N LEU A 353 -5.92 -3.79 -28.35
CA LEU A 353 -5.89 -2.97 -27.16
C LEU A 353 -4.44 -2.61 -26.78
N THR A 354 -4.24 -1.39 -26.26
CA THR A 354 -2.92 -0.82 -25.99
C THR A 354 -2.72 -0.48 -24.51
N GLU A 355 -3.64 -0.89 -23.65
CA GLU A 355 -3.58 -0.64 -22.22
C GLU A 355 -2.28 -1.20 -21.61
N LYS A 356 -1.69 -0.37 -20.77
CA LYS A 356 -0.52 -0.73 -19.96
C LYS A 356 -0.99 -1.23 -18.61
N PHE A 357 -0.23 -2.13 -18.04
CA PHE A 357 -0.49 -2.68 -16.71
C PHE A 357 0.81 -3.11 -16.05
N ASP A 358 0.81 -3.12 -14.72
CA ASP A 358 1.88 -3.67 -13.91
C ASP A 358 1.35 -4.83 -13.07
N VAL A 359 2.09 -5.93 -13.05
CA VAL A 359 1.75 -7.10 -12.22
C VAL A 359 2.35 -6.91 -10.83
N ARG A 360 1.51 -6.91 -9.81
CA ARG A 360 1.92 -6.70 -8.41
C ARG A 360 2.52 -7.92 -7.76
N ALA A 361 2.03 -9.11 -8.10
CA ALA A 361 2.61 -10.36 -7.61
C ALA A 361 2.29 -11.54 -8.51
N ILE A 362 3.11 -12.60 -8.40
CA ILE A 362 2.99 -13.83 -9.17
C ILE A 362 2.70 -15.01 -8.25
N ILE A 363 1.73 -15.85 -8.63
CA ILE A 363 1.39 -17.11 -7.97
C ILE A 363 1.92 -18.25 -8.84
N ASN A 364 3.00 -18.87 -8.42
CA ASN A 364 3.69 -19.91 -9.17
C ASN A 364 3.44 -21.29 -8.54
N MET A 365 2.71 -22.12 -9.25
CA MET A 365 2.50 -23.51 -8.86
C MET A 365 3.31 -24.41 -9.80
N TRP A 366 4.49 -24.86 -9.34
CA TRP A 366 5.44 -25.73 -10.06
C TRP A 366 5.76 -25.27 -11.50
N GLY A 367 6.03 -23.99 -11.68
CA GLY A 367 6.50 -23.41 -12.94
C GLY A 367 8.01 -23.17 -12.96
N ALA A 368 8.49 -22.56 -14.05
CA ALA A 368 9.89 -22.23 -14.28
C ALA A 368 10.05 -21.02 -15.21
N VAL A 369 11.25 -20.40 -15.19
CA VAL A 369 11.66 -19.30 -16.09
C VAL A 369 12.82 -19.72 -16.98
N TYR A 370 12.97 -19.04 -18.11
CA TYR A 370 14.08 -19.29 -19.04
C TYR A 370 15.41 -18.70 -18.54
N ASP A 371 15.39 -17.53 -17.91
CA ASP A 371 16.59 -16.85 -17.42
C ASP A 371 16.31 -16.14 -16.08
N LEU A 372 17.16 -16.40 -15.09
CA LEU A 372 17.08 -15.72 -13.77
C LEU A 372 17.46 -14.23 -13.84
N ASN A 373 18.23 -13.81 -14.84
CA ASN A 373 18.61 -12.41 -14.99
C ASN A 373 17.41 -11.52 -15.33
N ASP A 374 16.39 -12.07 -15.95
CA ASP A 374 15.14 -11.36 -16.26
C ASP A 374 14.41 -10.87 -15.01
N ILE A 375 14.53 -11.59 -13.88
CA ILE A 375 13.95 -11.20 -12.60
C ILE A 375 14.52 -9.86 -12.11
N THR A 376 15.77 -9.56 -12.46
CA THR A 376 16.42 -8.29 -12.10
C THR A 376 15.79 -7.07 -12.82
N LEU A 377 15.23 -7.29 -14.01
CA LEU A 377 14.63 -6.23 -14.83
C LEU A 377 13.22 -5.85 -14.35
N THR A 378 12.49 -6.83 -13.84
CA THR A 378 11.10 -6.67 -13.35
C THR A 378 10.93 -7.39 -12.01
N PRO A 379 11.53 -6.88 -10.92
CA PRO A 379 11.53 -7.55 -9.62
C PRO A 379 10.12 -7.54 -9.01
N THR A 380 9.37 -8.61 -9.25
CA THR A 380 7.97 -8.76 -8.83
C THR A 380 7.86 -9.76 -7.69
N PRO A 381 7.17 -9.44 -6.58
CA PRO A 381 6.88 -10.37 -5.50
C PRO A 381 6.29 -11.69 -6.00
N THR A 382 6.77 -12.81 -5.48
CA THR A 382 6.37 -14.13 -5.97
C THR A 382 6.17 -15.12 -4.83
N ILE A 383 5.02 -15.79 -4.82
CA ILE A 383 4.78 -16.96 -4.00
C ILE A 383 4.87 -18.23 -4.85
N SER A 384 5.56 -19.25 -4.37
CA SER A 384 5.72 -20.50 -5.12
C SER A 384 5.46 -21.75 -4.28
N PHE A 385 4.87 -22.74 -4.95
CA PHE A 385 4.67 -24.09 -4.44
C PHE A 385 5.29 -25.06 -5.42
N HIS A 386 6.11 -26.01 -4.96
CA HIS A 386 6.77 -26.96 -5.87
C HIS A 386 7.07 -28.29 -5.14
N GLY A 387 6.70 -29.39 -5.74
CA GLY A 387 7.03 -30.72 -5.21
C GLY A 387 8.54 -30.99 -5.29
N THR A 388 9.13 -31.47 -4.20
CA THR A 388 10.58 -31.77 -4.19
C THR A 388 10.98 -32.97 -5.04
N GLU A 389 10.01 -33.81 -5.41
CA GLU A 389 10.18 -34.97 -6.30
C GLU A 389 9.42 -34.79 -7.62
N ASP A 390 9.32 -33.55 -8.12
CA ASP A 390 8.63 -33.26 -9.38
C ASP A 390 9.42 -33.79 -10.58
N PRO A 391 8.91 -34.80 -11.32
CA PRO A 391 9.63 -35.37 -12.45
C PRO A 391 9.37 -34.66 -13.78
N ILE A 392 8.51 -33.62 -13.78
CA ILE A 392 8.07 -32.91 -14.98
C ILE A 392 8.80 -31.58 -15.12
N ILE A 393 8.75 -30.74 -14.08
CA ILE A 393 9.43 -29.45 -14.07
C ILE A 393 10.49 -29.48 -12.97
N PRO A 394 11.77 -29.20 -13.31
CA PRO A 394 12.84 -29.21 -12.31
C PRO A 394 12.59 -28.15 -11.24
N ILE A 395 12.67 -28.54 -9.96
CA ILE A 395 12.52 -27.62 -8.85
C ILE A 395 13.64 -26.57 -8.81
N ASN A 396 14.84 -26.91 -9.30
CA ASN A 396 16.00 -26.02 -9.34
C ASN A 396 16.35 -25.63 -10.78
N TYR A 397 17.10 -26.46 -11.50
CA TYR A 397 17.55 -26.19 -12.87
C TYR A 397 17.61 -27.48 -13.67
N GLY A 398 17.19 -27.43 -14.92
CA GLY A 398 17.26 -28.57 -15.82
C GLY A 398 16.23 -28.54 -16.94
N TYR A 399 16.14 -29.65 -17.67
CA TYR A 399 15.15 -29.80 -18.74
C TYR A 399 13.82 -30.32 -18.18
N PRO A 400 12.69 -29.74 -18.57
CA PRO A 400 11.40 -30.36 -18.33
C PRO A 400 11.35 -31.81 -18.84
N PHE A 401 10.66 -32.67 -18.07
CA PHE A 401 10.54 -34.12 -18.34
C PHE A 401 11.84 -34.95 -18.32
N ALA A 402 13.00 -34.39 -17.94
CA ALA A 402 14.26 -35.08 -17.91
C ALA A 402 14.28 -36.30 -16.97
N ASP A 403 13.61 -36.21 -15.82
CA ASP A 403 13.50 -37.30 -14.86
C ASP A 403 12.62 -38.47 -15.36
N ILE A 404 11.73 -38.21 -16.32
CA ILE A 404 10.97 -39.25 -17.03
C ILE A 404 11.83 -39.85 -18.16
N SER A 405 12.49 -38.99 -18.96
CA SER A 405 13.37 -39.35 -20.04
C SER A 405 14.34 -38.23 -20.36
N LYS A 406 15.63 -38.40 -20.00
CA LYS A 406 16.66 -37.39 -20.23
C LYS A 406 16.76 -37.03 -21.72
N LYS A 407 16.76 -38.03 -22.63
CA LYS A 407 16.81 -37.80 -24.09
C LYS A 407 15.61 -37.01 -24.60
N LEU A 408 14.43 -37.22 -24.01
CA LEU A 408 13.22 -36.48 -24.40
C LEU A 408 13.31 -35.01 -23.91
N GLY A 409 13.74 -34.81 -22.68
CA GLY A 409 13.95 -33.47 -22.10
C GLY A 409 14.92 -32.65 -22.96
N GLU A 410 16.15 -33.12 -23.14
CA GLU A 410 17.19 -32.43 -23.91
C GLU A 410 16.79 -32.13 -25.36
N ARG A 411 16.07 -33.04 -26.00
CA ARG A 411 15.68 -32.90 -27.41
C ARG A 411 14.55 -31.91 -27.64
N LEU A 412 13.58 -31.83 -26.71
CA LEU A 412 12.33 -31.12 -26.96
C LEU A 412 12.19 -29.80 -26.18
N PHE A 413 12.94 -29.65 -25.10
CA PHE A 413 12.80 -28.48 -24.23
C PHE A 413 14.09 -27.69 -24.09
N ASP A 414 13.99 -26.46 -23.62
CA ASP A 414 15.10 -25.68 -23.11
C ASP A 414 15.32 -26.01 -21.64
N GLU A 415 16.52 -25.78 -21.15
CA GLU A 415 16.78 -25.76 -19.72
C GLU A 415 16.05 -24.59 -19.11
N MET A 416 15.50 -24.81 -17.92
CA MET A 416 14.73 -23.81 -17.21
C MET A 416 15.10 -23.79 -15.72
N TYR A 417 14.88 -22.65 -15.10
CA TYR A 417 15.07 -22.44 -13.66
C TYR A 417 13.74 -22.57 -12.95
N GLY A 418 13.62 -23.54 -12.04
CA GLY A 418 12.42 -23.79 -11.27
C GLY A 418 12.31 -22.92 -10.02
N SER A 419 11.31 -23.21 -9.19
CA SER A 419 10.93 -22.37 -8.07
C SER A 419 12.06 -22.11 -7.07
N GLN A 420 12.90 -23.10 -6.76
CA GLN A 420 14.02 -22.94 -5.82
C GLN A 420 15.04 -21.91 -6.34
N ALA A 421 15.44 -21.99 -7.60
CA ALA A 421 16.37 -21.05 -8.21
C ALA A 421 15.76 -19.64 -8.32
N ILE A 422 14.47 -19.54 -8.64
CA ILE A 422 13.73 -18.27 -8.68
C ILE A 422 13.79 -17.59 -7.30
N HIS A 423 13.48 -18.31 -6.23
CA HIS A 423 13.46 -17.74 -4.88
C HIS A 423 14.84 -17.36 -4.36
N GLN A 424 15.88 -18.14 -4.66
CA GLN A 424 17.28 -17.76 -4.39
C GLN A 424 17.64 -16.43 -5.07
N LYS A 425 17.16 -16.23 -6.30
CA LYS A 425 17.38 -14.96 -7.01
C LYS A 425 16.61 -13.80 -6.38
N LEU A 426 15.34 -13.99 -6.04
CA LEU A 426 14.52 -12.98 -5.37
C LEU A 426 15.10 -12.58 -4.00
N ASP A 427 15.59 -13.54 -3.20
CA ASP A 427 16.30 -13.29 -1.94
C ASP A 427 17.54 -12.42 -2.15
N SER A 428 18.35 -12.74 -3.18
CA SER A 428 19.55 -11.96 -3.51
C SER A 428 19.25 -10.51 -3.87
N LEU A 429 18.05 -10.26 -4.40
CA LEU A 429 17.55 -8.93 -4.77
C LEU A 429 16.73 -8.27 -3.65
N LYS A 430 16.53 -8.95 -2.51
CA LYS A 430 15.69 -8.51 -1.39
C LYS A 430 14.24 -8.23 -1.83
N ILE A 431 13.74 -8.97 -2.78
CA ILE A 431 12.34 -8.88 -3.23
C ILE A 431 11.51 -9.81 -2.37
N ARG A 432 10.35 -9.33 -1.94
CA ARG A 432 9.42 -10.13 -1.16
C ARG A 432 9.04 -11.40 -1.89
N ASN A 433 9.20 -12.52 -1.24
CA ASN A 433 8.90 -13.83 -1.81
C ASN A 433 8.60 -14.87 -0.73
N GLU A 434 7.80 -15.87 -1.08
CA GLU A 434 7.52 -17.02 -0.22
C GLU A 434 7.63 -18.31 -1.02
N PHE A 435 8.44 -19.24 -0.55
CA PHE A 435 8.62 -20.53 -1.20
C PHE A 435 8.21 -21.68 -0.29
N TYR A 436 7.30 -22.51 -0.79
CA TYR A 436 6.78 -23.70 -0.12
C TYR A 436 7.24 -24.96 -0.88
N PRO A 437 8.41 -25.55 -0.53
CA PRO A 437 8.82 -26.84 -1.05
C PRO A 437 7.94 -27.92 -0.45
N LEU A 438 7.17 -28.61 -1.30
CA LEU A 438 6.25 -29.67 -0.89
C LEU A 438 7.02 -31.00 -0.84
N VAL A 439 7.51 -31.35 0.35
CA VAL A 439 8.44 -32.47 0.55
C VAL A 439 7.78 -33.79 0.13
N GLY A 440 8.49 -34.57 -0.72
CA GLY A 440 8.04 -35.85 -1.27
C GLY A 440 6.90 -35.76 -2.28
N ALA A 441 6.39 -34.55 -2.54
CA ALA A 441 5.34 -34.38 -3.53
C ALA A 441 5.91 -34.38 -4.96
N LYS A 442 5.12 -34.95 -5.87
CA LYS A 442 5.38 -34.94 -7.31
C LYS A 442 4.70 -33.76 -8.01
N HIS A 443 4.67 -33.78 -9.32
CA HIS A 443 4.04 -32.75 -10.15
C HIS A 443 2.52 -32.67 -9.92
N GLY A 444 1.99 -31.47 -9.69
CA GLY A 444 0.56 -31.25 -9.55
C GLY A 444 -0.08 -31.88 -8.29
N PRO A 445 0.50 -31.75 -7.09
CA PRO A 445 0.05 -32.47 -5.89
C PRO A 445 -1.28 -31.98 -5.31
N HIS A 446 -1.85 -30.92 -5.84
CA HIS A 446 -3.08 -30.28 -5.38
C HIS A 446 -4.34 -31.13 -5.60
N LYS A 447 -4.28 -32.15 -6.42
CA LYS A 447 -5.38 -33.10 -6.69
C LYS A 447 -4.87 -34.54 -6.75
N ASP A 448 -5.74 -35.48 -6.37
CA ASP A 448 -5.46 -36.90 -6.46
C ASP A 448 -5.78 -37.46 -7.86
N ALA A 449 -5.60 -38.79 -8.02
CA ALA A 449 -5.88 -39.47 -9.28
C ALA A 449 -7.36 -39.46 -9.71
N GLN A 450 -8.27 -39.11 -8.78
CA GLN A 450 -9.70 -38.96 -9.01
C GLN A 450 -10.09 -37.47 -9.17
N ASN A 451 -9.13 -36.56 -9.35
CA ASN A 451 -9.29 -35.12 -9.43
C ASN A 451 -9.92 -34.48 -8.16
N LYS A 452 -9.83 -35.12 -6.99
CA LYS A 452 -10.29 -34.54 -5.73
C LYS A 452 -9.21 -33.66 -5.12
N PRO A 453 -9.55 -32.54 -4.48
CA PRO A 453 -8.61 -31.72 -3.75
C PRO A 453 -7.87 -32.50 -2.67
N THR A 454 -6.55 -32.32 -2.60
CA THR A 454 -5.69 -32.81 -1.53
C THR A 454 -5.45 -31.74 -0.47
N GLN A 455 -4.70 -32.06 0.59
CA GLN A 455 -4.24 -31.07 1.56
C GLN A 455 -3.47 -29.90 0.91
N TYR A 456 -2.73 -30.16 -0.16
CA TYR A 456 -1.97 -29.13 -0.87
C TYR A 456 -2.85 -28.13 -1.61
N PHE A 457 -4.05 -28.51 -2.03
CA PHE A 457 -5.03 -27.60 -2.59
C PHE A 457 -5.38 -26.49 -1.59
N TYR A 458 -5.70 -26.86 -0.37
CA TYR A 458 -6.08 -25.93 0.69
C TYR A 458 -4.88 -25.13 1.21
N LEU A 459 -3.69 -25.76 1.31
CA LEU A 459 -2.45 -25.07 1.67
C LEU A 459 -2.13 -23.93 0.66
N ILE A 460 -2.22 -24.22 -0.63
CA ILE A 460 -1.98 -23.23 -1.70
C ILE A 460 -2.98 -22.08 -1.56
N GLN A 461 -4.26 -22.40 -1.35
CA GLN A 461 -5.32 -21.42 -1.17
C GLN A 461 -5.04 -20.51 0.03
N GLU A 462 -4.76 -21.07 1.20
CA GLU A 462 -4.48 -20.35 2.45
C GLU A 462 -3.25 -19.43 2.31
N LYS A 463 -2.12 -19.98 1.86
CA LYS A 463 -0.87 -19.22 1.77
C LYS A 463 -0.93 -18.14 0.71
N THR A 464 -1.59 -18.40 -0.42
CA THR A 464 -1.81 -17.39 -1.45
C THR A 464 -2.71 -16.27 -0.95
N THR A 465 -3.78 -16.58 -0.23
CA THR A 465 -4.66 -15.56 0.39
C THR A 465 -3.87 -14.63 1.29
N HIS A 466 -3.04 -15.18 2.18
CA HIS A 466 -2.23 -14.38 3.09
C HIS A 466 -1.21 -13.50 2.34
N PHE A 467 -0.48 -14.09 1.39
CA PHE A 467 0.50 -13.40 0.58
C PHE A 467 -0.11 -12.22 -0.19
N LEU A 468 -1.22 -12.42 -0.87
CA LEU A 468 -1.89 -11.37 -1.64
C LEU A 468 -2.50 -10.29 -0.73
N TYR A 469 -3.03 -10.67 0.44
CA TYR A 469 -3.53 -9.70 1.41
C TYR A 469 -2.45 -8.73 1.85
N GLU A 470 -1.25 -9.21 2.15
CA GLU A 470 -0.13 -8.36 2.52
C GLU A 470 0.28 -7.43 1.35
N GLU A 471 0.28 -7.92 0.10
CA GLU A 471 0.55 -7.07 -1.07
C GLU A 471 -0.48 -5.96 -1.26
N ILE A 472 -1.76 -6.24 -1.00
CA ILE A 472 -2.84 -5.25 -1.13
C ILE A 472 -2.74 -4.19 -0.04
N THR A 473 -2.37 -4.58 1.18
CA THR A 473 -2.36 -3.69 2.35
C THR A 473 -1.09 -2.84 2.44
N GLN A 474 -0.03 -3.15 1.69
CA GLN A 474 1.18 -2.33 1.65
C GLN A 474 0.88 -0.91 1.18
N ILE A 475 1.58 0.06 1.78
CA ILE A 475 1.54 1.46 1.40
C ILE A 475 2.98 2.01 1.30
N GLN A 476 3.17 3.04 0.50
CA GLN A 476 4.47 3.70 0.35
C GLN A 476 4.97 4.26 1.69
N ASN A 477 6.29 4.42 1.78
CA ASN A 477 6.92 5.01 2.95
C ASN A 477 6.58 6.50 3.06
N PHE A 478 6.63 7.01 4.29
CA PHE A 478 6.59 8.44 4.53
C PHE A 478 7.73 9.16 3.81
N THR A 479 7.44 10.31 3.23
CA THR A 479 8.42 11.25 2.72
C THR A 479 8.35 12.53 3.53
N LYS A 480 9.49 13.23 3.70
CA LYS A 480 9.51 14.56 4.30
C LYS A 480 9.36 15.61 3.23
N SER A 481 8.67 16.70 3.55
CA SER A 481 8.61 17.86 2.66
C SER A 481 10.01 18.46 2.49
N PRO A 482 10.40 18.83 1.27
CA PRO A 482 11.69 19.48 1.02
C PRO A 482 11.76 20.90 1.59
N THR A 483 10.63 21.53 1.87
CA THR A 483 10.54 22.92 2.35
C THR A 483 10.41 23.04 3.87
N ASP A 484 9.83 22.03 4.54
CA ASP A 484 9.71 22.00 6.00
C ASP A 484 9.87 20.55 6.51
N SER A 485 10.96 20.28 7.20
CA SER A 485 11.31 18.94 7.72
C SER A 485 10.32 18.40 8.77
N ARG A 486 9.40 19.22 9.25
CA ARG A 486 8.33 18.83 10.19
C ARG A 486 7.12 18.28 9.47
N ILE A 487 7.03 18.42 8.14
CA ILE A 487 5.92 17.92 7.32
C ILE A 487 6.27 16.53 6.79
N TYR A 488 5.42 15.58 7.12
CA TYR A 488 5.47 14.21 6.63
C TYR A 488 4.33 14.00 5.65
N CYS A 489 4.65 13.41 4.51
CA CYS A 489 3.69 13.18 3.42
C CYS A 489 3.53 11.68 3.16
N ILE A 490 2.33 11.26 2.80
CA ILE A 490 2.04 9.99 2.16
C ILE A 490 1.45 10.30 0.78
N ASN A 491 2.28 10.14 -0.26
CA ASN A 491 1.85 10.29 -1.64
C ASN A 491 1.36 8.95 -2.18
N ASN A 492 0.08 8.68 -1.99
CA ASN A 492 -0.53 7.48 -2.55
C ASN A 492 -1.96 7.81 -3.01
N ASP A 493 -2.16 7.87 -4.32
CA ASP A 493 -3.48 8.14 -4.93
C ASP A 493 -4.48 6.99 -4.74
N GLU A 494 -4.04 5.84 -4.22
CA GLU A 494 -4.89 4.69 -3.88
C GLU A 494 -5.64 4.88 -2.55
N ILE A 495 -5.25 5.86 -1.72
CA ILE A 495 -5.88 6.12 -0.43
C ILE A 495 -7.26 6.76 -0.63
N ALA A 496 -8.28 6.19 0.02
CA ALA A 496 -9.63 6.75 0.10
C ALA A 496 -9.86 7.52 1.39
N GLN A 497 -9.30 7.01 2.51
CA GLN A 497 -9.41 7.65 3.83
C GLN A 497 -8.08 7.50 4.56
N LEU A 498 -7.63 8.58 5.20
CA LEU A 498 -6.38 8.64 5.95
C LEU A 498 -6.63 9.24 7.32
N PHE A 499 -6.11 8.58 8.34
CA PHE A 499 -6.14 8.98 9.74
C PHE A 499 -4.71 9.05 10.27
N TRP A 500 -4.43 10.11 11.01
CA TRP A 500 -3.14 10.36 11.59
C TRP A 500 -3.14 10.14 13.10
N LYS A 501 -2.07 9.52 13.63
CA LYS A 501 -1.80 9.43 15.05
C LYS A 501 -0.34 9.76 15.31
N VAL A 502 -0.07 10.54 16.35
CA VAL A 502 1.26 10.90 16.79
C VAL A 502 1.40 10.56 18.26
N ASP A 503 2.42 9.79 18.58
CA ASP A 503 2.84 9.50 19.94
C ASP A 503 4.21 10.19 20.18
N GLY A 504 4.35 10.95 21.26
CA GLY A 504 5.56 11.69 21.61
C GLY A 504 5.82 12.96 20.79
N GLY A 505 4.75 13.59 20.27
CA GLY A 505 4.84 14.82 19.51
C GLY A 505 3.52 15.59 19.48
N PHE A 506 3.54 16.72 18.78
CA PHE A 506 2.40 17.60 18.63
C PHE A 506 2.03 17.73 17.16
N ILE A 507 0.77 17.51 16.82
CA ILE A 507 0.27 17.79 15.48
C ILE A 507 -0.08 19.27 15.41
N ILE A 508 0.53 19.99 14.48
CA ILE A 508 0.29 21.42 14.28
C ILE A 508 -0.76 21.64 13.20
N ASP A 509 -0.69 20.82 12.15
CA ASP A 509 -1.57 20.91 10.99
C ASP A 509 -1.63 19.56 10.28
N TYR A 510 -2.71 19.27 9.58
CA TYR A 510 -2.84 18.06 8.78
C TYR A 510 -3.90 18.22 7.68
N ASN A 511 -3.75 17.40 6.65
CA ASN A 511 -4.74 17.23 5.59
C ASN A 511 -4.78 15.76 5.12
N GLU A 512 -5.44 15.50 4.01
CA GLU A 512 -5.59 14.16 3.43
C GLU A 512 -4.28 13.49 2.95
N LYS A 513 -3.17 14.22 2.85
CA LYS A 513 -1.89 13.70 2.34
C LYS A 513 -0.70 14.03 3.24
N GLU A 514 -0.83 15.01 4.10
CA GLU A 514 0.28 15.59 4.85
C GLU A 514 -0.08 15.83 6.30
N ILE A 515 0.90 15.70 7.15
CA ILE A 515 0.83 16.07 8.57
C ILE A 515 2.06 16.85 8.98
N LYS A 516 1.87 17.94 9.71
CA LYS A 516 2.94 18.72 10.31
C LYS A 516 3.07 18.40 11.79
N VAL A 517 4.24 17.86 12.17
CA VAL A 517 4.51 17.38 13.53
C VAL A 517 5.72 18.09 14.12
N VAL A 518 5.61 18.48 15.38
CA VAL A 518 6.73 18.87 16.22
C VAL A 518 6.94 17.79 17.29
N TRP A 519 8.10 17.21 17.28
CA TRP A 519 8.45 16.13 18.22
C TRP A 519 8.81 16.70 19.59
N ASN A 520 8.41 15.98 20.63
CA ASN A 520 8.84 16.27 22.00
C ASN A 520 10.14 15.51 22.27
N ASP A 521 11.24 16.23 22.39
CA ASP A 521 12.57 15.66 22.59
C ASP A 521 12.73 14.95 23.96
N GLU A 522 11.82 15.20 24.90
CA GLU A 522 11.78 14.51 26.21
C GLU A 522 10.99 13.18 26.16
N SER A 523 10.36 12.86 25.04
CA SER A 523 9.59 11.63 24.91
C SER A 523 10.47 10.45 24.54
N ASP A 524 10.38 9.36 25.32
CA ASP A 524 11.08 8.10 25.01
C ASP A 524 10.58 7.46 23.70
N ILE A 525 9.34 7.75 23.31
CA ILE A 525 8.71 7.21 22.11
C ILE A 525 8.29 8.39 21.22
N GLN A 526 8.82 8.43 20.01
CA GLN A 526 8.38 9.34 18.96
C GLN A 526 7.92 8.50 17.78
N GLN A 527 6.62 8.46 17.54
CA GLN A 527 6.02 7.63 16.51
C GLN A 527 4.93 8.36 15.74
N LEU A 528 5.00 8.29 14.42
CA LEU A 528 3.94 8.72 13.52
C LEU A 528 3.26 7.49 12.93
N THR A 529 1.94 7.42 13.06
CA THR A 529 1.13 6.37 12.47
C THR A 529 0.14 6.97 11.49
N ALA A 530 0.11 6.41 10.29
CA ALA A 530 -0.91 6.66 9.28
C ALA A 530 -1.73 5.39 9.07
N SER A 531 -3.04 5.46 9.27
CA SER A 531 -3.95 4.33 9.09
C SER A 531 -5.14 4.74 8.24
N GLY A 532 -5.80 3.79 7.60
CA GLY A 532 -6.98 4.12 6.81
C GLY A 532 -7.42 3.01 5.88
N PHE A 533 -8.12 3.42 4.82
CA PHE A 533 -8.62 2.52 3.78
C PHE A 533 -8.19 3.00 2.40
N LYS A 534 -7.87 2.05 1.52
CA LYS A 534 -7.65 2.29 0.10
C LYS A 534 -8.97 2.32 -0.67
N LYS A 535 -8.95 2.78 -1.92
CA LYS A 535 -10.14 2.84 -2.80
C LYS A 535 -10.77 1.47 -3.04
N ASN A 536 -9.96 0.41 -3.00
CA ASN A 536 -10.42 -0.97 -3.10
C ASN A 536 -10.91 -1.56 -1.76
N GLY A 537 -11.07 -0.74 -0.73
CA GLY A 537 -11.58 -1.13 0.59
C GLY A 537 -10.55 -1.81 1.50
N SER A 538 -9.31 -2.06 1.05
CA SER A 538 -8.31 -2.69 1.93
C SER A 538 -7.84 -1.72 3.01
N PRO A 539 -7.73 -2.18 4.28
CA PRO A 539 -7.16 -1.39 5.34
C PRO A 539 -5.63 -1.30 5.16
N PHE A 540 -5.04 -0.24 5.71
CA PHE A 540 -3.61 -0.13 5.84
C PHE A 540 -3.21 0.54 7.14
N THR A 541 -2.00 0.26 7.61
CA THR A 541 -1.35 0.98 8.70
C THR A 541 0.13 1.09 8.38
N LYS A 542 0.66 2.32 8.46
CA LYS A 542 2.08 2.61 8.30
C LYS A 542 2.58 3.32 9.53
N VAL A 543 3.68 2.82 10.07
CA VAL A 543 4.31 3.36 11.26
C VAL A 543 5.71 3.88 10.90
N LEU A 544 6.03 5.07 11.39
CA LEU A 544 7.35 5.66 11.34
C LEU A 544 7.83 5.92 12.77
N GLN A 545 8.86 5.22 13.18
CA GLN A 545 9.55 5.49 14.44
C GLN A 545 10.64 6.51 14.21
N ILE A 546 10.76 7.46 15.15
CA ILE A 546 11.72 8.56 15.09
C ILE A 546 12.55 8.52 16.36
N ARG A 547 13.84 8.71 16.23
CA ARG A 547 14.78 8.84 17.34
C ARG A 547 15.72 9.99 17.07
N ASN A 548 15.84 10.93 18.01
CA ASN A 548 16.68 12.12 17.83
C ASN A 548 16.37 12.87 16.52
N ASN A 549 15.08 13.04 16.20
CA ASN A 549 14.59 13.66 14.97
C ASN A 549 15.01 12.96 13.66
N GLN A 550 15.50 11.71 13.72
CA GLN A 550 15.84 10.88 12.57
C GLN A 550 14.94 9.63 12.51
N PRO A 551 14.46 9.24 11.32
CA PRO A 551 13.72 7.98 11.16
C PRO A 551 14.60 6.79 11.54
N ILE A 552 14.03 5.85 12.29
CA ILE A 552 14.64 4.53 12.50
C ILE A 552 14.18 3.65 11.35
N ALA A 553 15.10 3.02 10.64
CA ALA A 553 14.76 2.01 9.66
C ALA A 553 14.04 0.85 10.38
N THR A 554 12.76 0.68 10.16
CA THR A 554 12.04 -0.54 10.54
C THR A 554 12.34 -1.59 9.47
N ASN A 555 12.97 -2.69 9.88
CA ASN A 555 13.21 -3.86 9.02
C ASN A 555 11.91 -4.48 8.54
#